data_9ee1bbb870fe5a10859fc066bada35e5
#
_entry.id   9ee1bbb870fe5a10859fc066bada35e5
#
_cell.length_a   1.000
_cell.length_b   1.000
_cell.length_c   1.000
_cell.angle_alpha   90.00
_cell.angle_beta   90.00
_cell.angle_gamma   90.00
#
_symmetry.space_group_name_H-M   'P 1'
#
loop_
_entity.id
_entity.type
_entity.pdbx_description
1 polymer ?
#
loop_
_entity_poly.entity_id
_entity_poly.type
_entity_poly.pdbx_seq_one_letter_code
_entity_poly.pdbx_strand_id
1 'polypeptide(L)'
;MLNAQWTSPGDGTTYTIEDLVELSNGCVIWSESNNSYRIENDVTISANDKLDVNHSLNFGNNVTLTIKGSIEAINMSDYYWFSFSGNYGVNGRIRLEDATAPCLFRRCYFTQLDGIQVIESEAVFTDCHFQNFRCEQQSAVVDCMNCDPVFTNCNFDNNSGSAICSPANGQTSPQIIDCIFFLNLGENRPQINLGPGAQDSIRIVRCTIDDGDYTIGGISIADLIGTGATKILLKDNIIKNCRYGYNQQGYNLSSVIIGNQFINNKLEHNPMNGGSGISIYGMDENNKAYIRNNVITNNHWGITVINAADVDLGTEDDWGHNVIHGNGHVYNYGASYGIFDLYNNSAYDITAVGNYWGTIDEQEIEEHITHQFDDPSLGLVNYIPFSTDDAIEEAENTAFDVWPNPAQGRFTVNGQGTMTITNTLGQTILTKEIDGKESIALPRGFYLVKIGNATRKVIVE
;
A
#
# COMPACT_ATOMS: atom_id res chain seq x y z
N MET A 1 -11.98 15.77 37.41
CA MET A 1 -12.02 14.38 37.89
C MET A 1 -10.93 13.65 37.11
N LEU A 2 -10.00 12.97 37.81
CA LEU A 2 -9.09 12.05 37.13
C LEU A 2 -9.97 10.96 36.50
N ASN A 3 -9.90 10.76 35.20
CA ASN A 3 -10.58 9.62 34.58
C ASN A 3 -10.02 8.34 35.21
N ALA A 4 -10.91 7.43 35.58
CA ALA A 4 -10.48 6.10 35.99
C ALA A 4 -9.64 5.50 34.85
N GLN A 5 -8.58 4.81 35.19
CA GLN A 5 -7.78 4.04 34.26
C GLN A 5 -7.47 2.68 34.87
N TRP A 6 -7.33 1.68 34.07
CA TRP A 6 -6.93 0.36 34.54
C TRP A 6 -5.72 -0.15 33.74
N THR A 7 -4.83 -0.79 34.46
CA THR A 7 -3.62 -1.38 33.90
C THR A 7 -3.48 -2.80 34.43
N SER A 8 -3.26 -3.75 33.55
CA SER A 8 -3.06 -5.15 33.93
C SER A 8 -1.74 -5.32 34.71
N PRO A 9 -1.60 -6.35 35.56
CA PRO A 9 -0.46 -6.52 36.45
C PRO A 9 0.90 -6.73 35.77
N GLY A 10 0.95 -7.27 34.56
CA GLY A 10 2.19 -7.57 33.86
C GLY A 10 2.83 -8.91 34.26
N ASP A 11 2.03 -9.82 34.74
CA ASP A 11 2.46 -11.11 35.32
C ASP A 11 2.38 -12.28 34.34
N GLY A 12 2.09 -12.03 33.06
CA GLY A 12 1.96 -13.03 32.00
C GLY A 12 0.55 -13.58 31.82
N THR A 13 -0.44 -12.90 32.39
CA THR A 13 -1.84 -13.32 32.29
C THR A 13 -2.42 -13.02 30.92
N THR A 14 -3.23 -13.96 30.39
CA THR A 14 -4.08 -13.72 29.21
C THR A 14 -5.48 -13.34 29.69
N TYR A 15 -5.95 -12.17 29.23
CA TYR A 15 -7.27 -11.62 29.54
C TYR A 15 -8.20 -11.76 28.35
N THR A 16 -9.44 -12.15 28.59
CA THR A 16 -10.56 -12.00 27.66
C THR A 16 -11.28 -10.67 27.90
N ILE A 17 -12.24 -10.33 27.07
CA ILE A 17 -13.03 -9.10 27.27
C ILE A 17 -13.89 -9.20 28.52
N GLU A 18 -14.40 -10.39 28.84
CA GLU A 18 -15.16 -10.66 30.05
C GLU A 18 -14.31 -10.45 31.32
N ASP A 19 -13.06 -10.92 31.30
CA ASP A 19 -12.13 -10.70 32.42
C ASP A 19 -11.92 -9.19 32.67
N LEU A 20 -11.85 -8.39 31.59
CA LEU A 20 -11.72 -6.94 31.68
C LEU A 20 -12.97 -6.30 32.33
N VAL A 21 -14.18 -6.81 32.06
CA VAL A 21 -15.41 -6.33 32.72
C VAL A 21 -15.35 -6.57 34.22
N GLU A 22 -14.86 -7.72 34.64
CA GLU A 22 -14.78 -8.09 36.05
C GLU A 22 -13.65 -7.35 36.80
N LEU A 23 -12.50 -7.17 36.13
CA LEU A 23 -11.26 -6.75 36.81
C LEU A 23 -10.94 -5.26 36.66
N SER A 24 -11.49 -4.58 35.64
CA SER A 24 -11.09 -3.21 35.29
C SER A 24 -11.79 -2.10 36.10
N ASN A 25 -12.54 -2.45 37.14
CA ASN A 25 -13.28 -1.48 37.98
C ASN A 25 -14.18 -0.53 37.14
N GLY A 26 -14.86 -1.06 36.14
CA GLY A 26 -15.75 -0.30 35.25
C GLY A 26 -15.07 0.47 34.11
N CYS A 27 -13.78 0.26 33.87
CA CYS A 27 -13.14 0.79 32.65
C CYS A 27 -13.64 0.05 31.42
N VAL A 28 -13.96 -1.23 31.53
CA VAL A 28 -14.69 -2.00 30.53
C VAL A 28 -16.02 -2.45 31.14
N ILE A 29 -17.11 -2.28 30.39
CA ILE A 29 -18.45 -2.64 30.87
C ILE A 29 -19.19 -3.46 29.80
N TRP A 30 -20.12 -4.28 30.25
CA TRP A 30 -21.17 -4.82 29.41
C TRP A 30 -22.36 -3.84 29.38
N SER A 31 -22.76 -3.41 28.19
CA SER A 31 -23.90 -2.51 27.97
C SER A 31 -25.13 -3.32 27.56
N GLU A 32 -26.06 -3.56 28.45
CA GLU A 32 -27.32 -4.29 28.18
C GLU A 32 -28.14 -3.58 27.09
N SER A 33 -28.17 -2.24 27.09
CA SER A 33 -28.94 -1.46 26.13
C SER A 33 -28.44 -1.62 24.69
N ASN A 34 -27.14 -1.84 24.52
CA ASN A 34 -26.49 -1.97 23.21
C ASN A 34 -26.09 -3.42 22.88
N ASN A 35 -26.26 -4.34 23.83
CA ASN A 35 -25.83 -5.73 23.73
C ASN A 35 -24.37 -5.84 23.27
N SER A 36 -23.47 -5.08 23.90
CA SER A 36 -22.07 -4.96 23.48
C SER A 36 -21.14 -4.62 24.64
N TYR A 37 -19.88 -4.97 24.50
CA TYR A 37 -18.81 -4.54 25.40
C TYR A 37 -18.35 -3.13 25.04
N ARG A 38 -18.02 -2.33 26.06
CA ARG A 38 -17.59 -0.95 25.85
C ARG A 38 -16.45 -0.56 26.80
N ILE A 39 -15.44 0.09 26.23
CA ILE A 39 -14.35 0.73 26.97
C ILE A 39 -14.80 2.15 27.33
N GLU A 40 -15.00 2.42 28.63
CA GLU A 40 -15.46 3.73 29.16
C GLU A 40 -14.30 4.61 29.60
N ASN A 41 -13.19 4.02 29.99
CA ASN A 41 -11.97 4.71 30.44
C ASN A 41 -10.74 3.98 29.89
N ASP A 42 -9.58 4.62 29.98
CA ASP A 42 -8.33 4.08 29.45
C ASP A 42 -8.00 2.70 30.04
N VAL A 43 -7.61 1.79 29.16
CA VAL A 43 -7.18 0.43 29.51
C VAL A 43 -5.78 0.21 28.95
N THR A 44 -4.89 -0.31 29.79
CA THR A 44 -3.54 -0.70 29.38
C THR A 44 -3.33 -2.19 29.68
N ILE A 45 -2.95 -2.93 28.65
CA ILE A 45 -2.44 -4.29 28.78
C ILE A 45 -0.92 -4.19 28.91
N SER A 46 -0.40 -4.51 30.09
CA SER A 46 1.01 -4.38 30.44
C SER A 46 1.90 -5.32 29.64
N ALA A 47 3.19 -5.02 29.65
CA ALA A 47 4.22 -5.92 29.11
C ALA A 47 4.06 -7.34 29.71
N ASN A 48 4.27 -8.36 28.87
CA ASN A 48 4.06 -9.79 29.12
C ASN A 48 2.61 -10.27 29.18
N ASP A 49 1.62 -9.39 29.44
CA ASP A 49 0.21 -9.77 29.43
C ASP A 49 -0.33 -9.82 27.98
N LYS A 50 -1.40 -10.58 27.79
CA LYS A 50 -2.07 -10.72 26.49
C LYS A 50 -3.55 -10.35 26.62
N LEU A 51 -4.06 -9.64 25.62
CA LEU A 51 -5.50 -9.50 25.41
C LEU A 51 -5.95 -10.44 24.28
N ASP A 52 -6.78 -11.41 24.62
CA ASP A 52 -7.44 -12.30 23.67
C ASP A 52 -8.85 -11.76 23.37
N VAL A 53 -9.02 -11.18 22.18
CA VAL A 53 -10.28 -10.54 21.78
C VAL A 53 -11.22 -11.59 21.20
N ASN A 54 -12.24 -11.90 21.98
CA ASN A 54 -13.29 -12.86 21.63
C ASN A 54 -14.64 -12.21 21.33
N HIS A 55 -14.75 -10.89 21.50
CA HIS A 55 -15.96 -10.09 21.25
C HIS A 55 -15.66 -8.73 20.64
N SER A 56 -16.66 -8.14 19.98
CA SER A 56 -16.58 -6.76 19.49
C SER A 56 -16.51 -5.76 20.63
N LEU A 57 -15.76 -4.67 20.42
CA LEU A 57 -15.53 -3.61 21.41
C LEU A 57 -16.00 -2.26 20.89
N ASN A 58 -16.79 -1.57 21.67
CA ASN A 58 -17.11 -0.17 21.45
C ASN A 58 -16.21 0.73 22.32
N PHE A 59 -15.90 1.91 21.81
CA PHE A 59 -15.07 2.88 22.51
C PHE A 59 -15.91 4.05 23.01
N GLY A 60 -15.70 4.44 24.25
CA GLY A 60 -16.22 5.66 24.83
C GLY A 60 -15.49 6.91 24.34
N ASN A 61 -15.84 8.07 24.93
CA ASN A 61 -15.25 9.36 24.54
C ASN A 61 -13.81 9.51 25.00
N ASN A 62 -12.90 9.78 24.06
CA ASN A 62 -11.48 10.07 24.33
C ASN A 62 -10.79 8.98 25.15
N VAL A 63 -11.13 7.73 24.90
CA VAL A 63 -10.50 6.59 25.57
C VAL A 63 -9.46 5.93 24.68
N THR A 64 -8.43 5.40 25.31
CA THR A 64 -7.35 4.69 24.63
C THR A 64 -7.22 3.27 25.17
N LEU A 65 -7.20 2.29 24.26
CA LEU A 65 -6.75 0.94 24.55
C LEU A 65 -5.25 0.86 24.19
N THR A 66 -4.41 0.76 25.21
CA THR A 66 -2.95 0.66 25.04
C THR A 66 -2.50 -0.78 25.24
N ILE A 67 -1.72 -1.29 24.32
CA ILE A 67 -1.14 -2.64 24.35
C ILE A 67 0.39 -2.51 24.44
N LYS A 68 0.95 -2.95 25.56
CA LYS A 68 2.38 -3.09 25.81
C LYS A 68 2.83 -4.56 25.86
N GLY A 69 1.92 -5.46 26.06
CA GLY A 69 2.11 -6.90 25.96
C GLY A 69 1.81 -7.38 24.53
N SER A 70 0.68 -8.02 24.35
CA SER A 70 0.19 -8.42 23.03
C SER A 70 -1.33 -8.37 22.94
N ILE A 71 -1.84 -8.35 21.73
CA ILE A 71 -3.27 -8.51 21.43
C ILE A 71 -3.46 -9.52 20.32
N GLU A 72 -4.43 -10.39 20.49
CA GLU A 72 -4.87 -11.31 19.44
C GLU A 72 -6.37 -11.13 19.22
N ALA A 73 -6.72 -10.60 18.06
CA ALA A 73 -8.10 -10.41 17.61
C ALA A 73 -8.28 -11.18 16.30
N ILE A 74 -8.39 -12.51 16.41
CA ILE A 74 -8.46 -13.41 15.27
C ILE A 74 -9.86 -14.01 15.19
N ASN A 75 -10.65 -13.56 14.21
CA ASN A 75 -11.94 -14.17 13.93
C ASN A 75 -11.80 -15.22 12.83
N MET A 76 -12.15 -16.44 13.16
CA MET A 76 -12.10 -17.58 12.23
C MET A 76 -13.41 -17.80 11.45
N SER A 77 -14.47 -17.03 11.76
CA SER A 77 -15.74 -17.09 11.07
C SER A 77 -15.68 -16.40 9.70
N ASP A 78 -16.26 -16.99 8.68
CA ASP A 78 -16.42 -16.35 7.37
C ASP A 78 -17.57 -15.32 7.34
N TYR A 79 -18.45 -15.35 8.33
CA TYR A 79 -19.68 -14.54 8.38
C TYR A 79 -19.66 -13.39 9.38
N TYR A 80 -18.76 -13.40 10.36
CA TYR A 80 -18.70 -12.42 11.43
C TYR A 80 -17.29 -11.84 11.54
N TRP A 81 -17.23 -10.55 11.85
CA TRP A 81 -15.99 -9.82 12.10
C TRP A 81 -16.01 -9.26 13.51
N PHE A 82 -14.87 -9.19 14.17
CA PHE A 82 -14.76 -8.40 15.38
C PHE A 82 -14.80 -6.92 15.03
N SER A 83 -15.70 -6.17 15.64
CA SER A 83 -15.78 -4.73 15.45
C SER A 83 -15.08 -4.00 16.59
N PHE A 84 -14.20 -3.08 16.19
CA PHE A 84 -13.64 -2.05 17.07
C PHE A 84 -14.25 -0.73 16.62
N SER A 85 -15.29 -0.26 17.33
CA SER A 85 -16.07 0.87 16.86
C SER A 85 -16.13 2.01 17.87
N GLY A 86 -15.88 3.23 17.38
CA GLY A 86 -16.24 4.45 18.09
C GLY A 86 -17.72 4.80 17.88
N ASN A 87 -18.14 5.92 18.44
CA ASN A 87 -19.40 6.57 18.14
C ASN A 87 -19.14 7.92 17.46
N TYR A 88 -20.11 8.43 16.74
CA TYR A 88 -19.99 9.73 16.08
C TYR A 88 -19.65 10.83 17.11
N GLY A 89 -18.51 11.51 16.96
CA GLY A 89 -18.03 12.53 17.92
C GLY A 89 -17.16 12.00 19.05
N VAL A 90 -16.69 10.77 18.97
CA VAL A 90 -15.94 10.06 20.01
C VAL A 90 -14.55 9.73 19.50
N ASN A 91 -13.50 10.18 20.17
CA ASN A 91 -12.10 9.99 19.79
C ASN A 91 -11.51 8.76 20.49
N GLY A 92 -12.07 7.57 20.23
CA GLY A 92 -11.50 6.30 20.69
C GLY A 92 -10.25 5.93 19.91
N ARG A 93 -9.23 5.39 20.58
CA ARG A 93 -7.94 5.03 19.96
C ARG A 93 -7.45 3.67 20.39
N ILE A 94 -6.65 3.05 19.51
CA ILE A 94 -5.84 1.89 19.82
C ILE A 94 -4.37 2.31 19.73
N ARG A 95 -3.58 1.96 20.73
CA ARG A 95 -2.16 2.23 20.78
C ARG A 95 -1.38 0.95 21.07
N LEU A 96 -0.60 0.51 20.11
CA LEU A 96 0.35 -0.58 20.24
C LEU A 96 1.71 0.06 20.48
N GLU A 97 2.25 -0.04 21.69
CA GLU A 97 3.43 0.70 22.10
C GLU A 97 4.40 -0.18 22.87
N ASP A 98 5.63 -0.31 22.38
CA ASP A 98 6.65 -1.16 22.99
C ASP A 98 6.14 -2.59 23.27
N ALA A 99 5.31 -3.13 22.36
CA ALA A 99 4.67 -4.41 22.59
C ALA A 99 5.69 -5.54 22.64
N THR A 100 5.62 -6.35 23.71
CA THR A 100 6.61 -7.41 23.98
C THR A 100 6.39 -8.66 23.14
N ALA A 101 5.27 -8.76 22.42
CA ALA A 101 4.96 -9.81 21.47
C ALA A 101 4.04 -9.28 20.34
N PRO A 102 3.93 -9.98 19.21
CA PRO A 102 3.16 -9.52 18.06
C PRO A 102 1.70 -9.20 18.38
N CYS A 103 1.19 -8.12 17.81
CA CYS A 103 -0.20 -7.71 17.84
C CYS A 103 -0.90 -8.18 16.56
N LEU A 104 -1.83 -9.11 16.67
CA LEU A 104 -2.43 -9.83 15.56
C LEU A 104 -3.92 -9.50 15.39
N PHE A 105 -4.28 -9.00 14.22
CA PHE A 105 -5.66 -8.70 13.87
C PHE A 105 -6.04 -9.43 12.58
N ARG A 106 -7.10 -10.20 12.63
CA ARG A 106 -7.61 -10.88 11.45
C ARG A 106 -9.14 -10.82 11.41
N ARG A 107 -9.67 -10.38 10.25
CA ARG A 107 -11.12 -10.17 10.05
C ARG A 107 -11.70 -9.24 11.10
N CYS A 108 -11.00 -8.11 11.28
CA CYS A 108 -11.43 -7.04 12.16
C CYS A 108 -11.99 -5.86 11.36
N TYR A 109 -13.06 -5.28 11.86
CA TYR A 109 -13.68 -4.08 11.33
C TYR A 109 -13.45 -2.92 12.29
N PHE A 110 -12.58 -2.00 11.88
CA PHE A 110 -12.28 -0.79 12.63
C PHE A 110 -13.08 0.37 12.06
N THR A 111 -13.89 1.02 12.87
CA THR A 111 -14.73 2.12 12.38
C THR A 111 -14.93 3.22 13.40
N GLN A 112 -15.02 4.47 12.90
CA GLN A 112 -15.33 5.65 13.70
C GLN A 112 -14.36 5.87 14.89
N LEU A 113 -13.15 5.36 14.80
CA LEU A 113 -12.06 5.66 15.72
C LEU A 113 -11.34 6.94 15.28
N ASP A 114 -10.53 7.50 16.17
CA ASP A 114 -9.62 8.60 15.84
C ASP A 114 -8.36 8.10 15.13
N GLY A 115 -7.86 6.93 15.48
CA GLY A 115 -6.74 6.27 14.83
C GLY A 115 -6.19 5.07 15.58
N ILE A 116 -5.24 4.39 14.93
CA ILE A 116 -4.41 3.33 15.48
C ILE A 116 -2.96 3.78 15.43
N GLN A 117 -2.25 3.75 16.55
CA GLN A 117 -0.81 4.02 16.61
C GLN A 117 -0.05 2.71 16.76
N VAL A 118 0.98 2.53 15.95
CA VAL A 118 1.92 1.40 16.05
C VAL A 118 3.31 1.98 16.28
N ILE A 119 3.83 1.85 17.51
CA ILE A 119 5.08 2.45 17.95
C ILE A 119 5.98 1.34 18.47
N GLU A 120 7.14 1.15 17.87
CA GLU A 120 8.14 0.15 18.28
C GLU A 120 7.52 -1.24 18.56
N SER A 121 6.56 -1.63 17.72
CA SER A 121 5.74 -2.82 17.92
C SER A 121 5.57 -3.60 16.64
N GLU A 122 5.52 -4.91 16.71
CA GLU A 122 5.14 -5.78 15.61
C GLU A 122 3.61 -5.84 15.51
N ALA A 123 3.05 -5.47 14.37
CA ALA A 123 1.61 -5.48 14.13
C ALA A 123 1.27 -6.12 12.79
N VAL A 124 0.31 -7.04 12.77
CA VAL A 124 -0.14 -7.75 11.58
C VAL A 124 -1.65 -7.61 11.43
N PHE A 125 -2.07 -7.05 10.31
CA PHE A 125 -3.47 -6.89 9.94
C PHE A 125 -3.76 -7.74 8.69
N THR A 126 -4.66 -8.70 8.81
CA THR A 126 -5.04 -9.59 7.71
C THR A 126 -6.55 -9.58 7.51
N ASP A 127 -7.01 -9.42 6.28
CA ASP A 127 -8.44 -9.39 5.97
C ASP A 127 -9.19 -8.33 6.83
N CYS A 128 -8.59 -7.16 7.10
CA CYS A 128 -9.16 -6.13 7.96
C CYS A 128 -9.78 -4.98 7.16
N HIS A 129 -10.75 -4.29 7.76
CA HIS A 129 -11.42 -3.14 7.17
C HIS A 129 -11.34 -1.93 8.09
N PHE A 130 -10.89 -0.79 7.55
CA PHE A 130 -10.70 0.48 8.25
C PHE A 130 -11.57 1.54 7.60
N GLN A 131 -12.66 1.94 8.28
CA GLN A 131 -13.65 2.81 7.66
C GLN A 131 -14.13 3.92 8.59
N ASN A 132 -14.41 5.09 8.02
CA ASN A 132 -15.01 6.23 8.73
C ASN A 132 -14.18 6.74 9.92
N PHE A 133 -12.86 6.61 9.87
CA PHE A 133 -11.97 7.22 10.85
C PHE A 133 -12.03 8.75 10.75
N ARG A 134 -11.89 9.44 11.88
CA ARG A 134 -11.92 10.90 11.93
C ARG A 134 -10.56 11.55 11.84
N CYS A 135 -9.55 10.91 12.40
CA CYS A 135 -8.16 11.39 12.41
C CYS A 135 -8.02 12.84 12.91
N GLU A 136 -8.85 13.26 13.91
CA GLU A 136 -8.86 14.64 14.43
C GLU A 136 -7.59 14.95 15.23
N GLN A 137 -7.06 13.96 15.96
CA GLN A 137 -5.85 14.09 16.76
C GLN A 137 -4.65 13.31 16.19
N GLN A 138 -4.87 12.58 15.11
CA GLN A 138 -3.86 11.80 14.39
C GLN A 138 -3.83 12.19 12.92
N SER A 139 -2.72 11.93 12.27
CA SER A 139 -2.53 12.26 10.86
C SER A 139 -3.11 11.21 9.92
N ALA A 140 -3.33 10.01 10.41
CA ALA A 140 -3.75 8.87 9.60
C ALA A 140 -4.63 7.88 10.39
N VAL A 141 -5.23 6.96 9.65
CA VAL A 141 -5.94 5.80 10.20
C VAL A 141 -4.97 4.92 11.00
N VAL A 142 -3.79 4.64 10.41
CA VAL A 142 -2.69 3.97 11.10
C VAL A 142 -1.43 4.83 11.02
N ASP A 143 -0.98 5.34 12.17
CA ASP A 143 0.27 6.05 12.33
C ASP A 143 1.35 5.08 12.85
N CYS A 144 2.44 4.94 12.08
CA CYS A 144 3.52 3.98 12.34
C CYS A 144 4.80 4.72 12.71
N MET A 145 5.50 4.26 13.75
CA MET A 145 6.78 4.85 14.16
C MET A 145 7.75 3.76 14.62
N ASN A 146 8.91 3.66 13.99
CA ASN A 146 9.97 2.67 14.28
C ASN A 146 9.44 1.23 14.31
N CYS A 147 8.66 0.85 13.30
CA CYS A 147 8.03 -0.46 13.21
C CYS A 147 7.80 -0.84 11.75
N ASP A 148 7.65 -2.14 11.50
CA ASP A 148 7.43 -2.67 10.16
C ASP A 148 6.10 -3.45 10.09
N PRO A 149 4.95 -2.75 10.16
CA PRO A 149 3.65 -3.42 10.20
C PRO A 149 3.32 -4.09 8.86
N VAL A 150 2.55 -5.16 8.95
CA VAL A 150 2.11 -5.95 7.79
C VAL A 150 0.61 -5.78 7.60
N PHE A 151 0.21 -5.35 6.40
CA PHE A 151 -1.18 -5.28 5.96
C PHE A 151 -1.38 -6.22 4.78
N THR A 152 -2.27 -7.19 4.91
CA THR A 152 -2.59 -8.13 3.83
C THR A 152 -4.10 -8.19 3.61
N ASN A 153 -4.53 -7.96 2.36
CA ASN A 153 -5.94 -8.02 1.97
C ASN A 153 -6.82 -7.09 2.86
N CYS A 154 -6.34 -5.88 3.11
CA CYS A 154 -7.04 -4.89 3.93
C CYS A 154 -7.69 -3.80 3.06
N ASN A 155 -8.82 -3.26 3.54
CA ASN A 155 -9.51 -2.14 2.92
C ASN A 155 -9.45 -0.91 3.81
N PHE A 156 -9.08 0.23 3.23
CA PHE A 156 -9.10 1.55 3.85
C PHE A 156 -10.04 2.44 3.05
N ASP A 157 -11.21 2.75 3.59
CA ASP A 157 -12.18 3.54 2.83
C ASP A 157 -12.92 4.59 3.67
N ASN A 158 -13.21 5.71 3.03
CA ASN A 158 -14.02 6.79 3.59
C ASN A 158 -13.48 7.33 4.94
N ASN A 159 -12.17 7.52 5.04
CA ASN A 159 -11.52 8.05 6.24
C ASN A 159 -11.18 9.54 6.07
N SER A 160 -11.13 10.31 7.16
CA SER A 160 -10.80 11.75 7.13
C SER A 160 -9.30 12.05 7.17
N GLY A 161 -8.45 11.06 7.13
CA GLY A 161 -6.98 11.17 7.12
C GLY A 161 -6.34 10.27 6.07
N SER A 162 -5.03 10.33 5.96
CA SER A 162 -4.28 9.31 5.22
C SER A 162 -4.57 7.93 5.76
N ALA A 163 -4.49 6.90 4.92
CA ALA A 163 -4.69 5.53 5.41
C ALA A 163 -3.52 5.08 6.29
N ILE A 164 -2.30 5.23 5.81
CA ILE A 164 -1.09 4.82 6.52
C ILE A 164 -0.06 5.96 6.46
N CYS A 165 0.45 6.35 7.62
CA CYS A 165 1.51 7.36 7.74
C CYS A 165 2.69 6.86 8.57
N SER A 166 3.87 7.43 8.31
CA SER A 166 4.98 7.42 9.26
C SER A 166 5.69 8.78 9.28
N PRO A 167 6.25 9.21 10.43
CA PRO A 167 6.86 10.53 10.55
C PRO A 167 8.25 10.58 9.90
N ALA A 168 8.70 11.79 9.55
CA ALA A 168 10.00 12.02 8.94
C ALA A 168 11.20 11.70 9.86
N ASN A 169 10.99 11.60 11.16
CA ASN A 169 12.01 11.29 12.18
C ASN A 169 11.93 9.85 12.70
N GLY A 170 11.08 9.01 12.13
CA GLY A 170 11.00 7.57 12.41
C GLY A 170 11.54 6.75 11.25
N GLN A 171 11.75 5.47 11.46
CA GLN A 171 12.12 4.51 10.43
C GLN A 171 11.08 3.40 10.38
N THR A 172 10.43 3.23 9.22
CA THR A 172 9.29 2.31 9.09
C THR A 172 9.25 1.72 7.69
N SER A 173 9.27 0.39 7.59
CA SER A 173 9.20 -0.33 6.32
C SER A 173 7.96 -1.24 6.25
N PRO A 174 6.77 -0.68 6.10
CA PRO A 174 5.54 -1.46 6.08
C PRO A 174 5.49 -2.40 4.88
N GLN A 175 4.83 -3.55 5.08
CA GLN A 175 4.49 -4.48 4.02
C GLN A 175 2.99 -4.35 3.73
N ILE A 176 2.63 -3.76 2.58
CA ILE A 176 1.25 -3.47 2.19
C ILE A 176 0.95 -4.29 0.94
N ILE A 177 0.16 -5.33 1.09
CA ILE A 177 -0.02 -6.36 0.06
C ILE A 177 -1.51 -6.64 -0.17
N ASP A 178 -1.94 -6.65 -1.43
CA ASP A 178 -3.33 -6.95 -1.82
C ASP A 178 -4.37 -6.02 -1.14
N CYS A 179 -4.01 -4.75 -0.87
CA CYS A 179 -4.87 -3.81 -0.15
C CYS A 179 -5.60 -2.84 -1.11
N ILE A 180 -6.73 -2.32 -0.64
CA ILE A 180 -7.54 -1.34 -1.37
C ILE A 180 -7.63 -0.05 -0.55
N PHE A 181 -7.37 1.09 -1.21
CA PHE A 181 -7.46 2.42 -0.64
C PHE A 181 -8.43 3.25 -1.47
N PHE A 182 -9.50 3.72 -0.84
CA PHE A 182 -10.55 4.45 -1.54
C PHE A 182 -11.15 5.56 -0.68
N LEU A 183 -11.23 6.78 -1.20
CA LEU A 183 -11.83 7.94 -0.51
C LEU A 183 -11.27 8.21 0.89
N ASN A 184 -9.96 8.15 1.10
CA ASN A 184 -9.35 8.57 2.36
C ASN A 184 -8.99 10.06 2.28
N LEU A 185 -9.81 10.91 2.90
CA LEU A 185 -9.88 12.35 2.69
C LEU A 185 -8.88 13.16 3.54
N GLY A 186 -7.61 12.85 3.45
CA GLY A 186 -6.58 13.63 4.14
C GLY A 186 -6.27 14.93 3.39
N GLU A 187 -6.69 16.09 3.86
CA GLU A 187 -6.41 17.40 3.25
C GLU A 187 -4.97 17.53 2.72
N ASN A 188 -4.78 17.52 1.38
CA ASN A 188 -3.48 17.55 0.70
C ASN A 188 -2.46 16.46 1.10
N ARG A 189 -2.87 15.41 1.81
CA ARG A 189 -2.01 14.29 2.17
C ARG A 189 -2.26 13.11 1.25
N PRO A 190 -1.23 12.33 0.90
CA PRO A 190 -1.44 11.12 0.11
C PRO A 190 -2.13 10.04 0.94
N GLN A 191 -2.71 9.07 0.24
CA GLN A 191 -3.33 7.91 0.89
C GLN A 191 -2.32 7.11 1.72
N ILE A 192 -1.11 6.93 1.17
CA ILE A 192 0.04 6.34 1.87
C ILE A 192 1.13 7.41 1.93
N ASN A 193 1.50 7.86 3.15
CA ASN A 193 2.44 8.94 3.38
C ASN A 193 3.54 8.51 4.36
N LEU A 194 4.66 8.07 3.82
CA LEU A 194 5.74 7.48 4.61
C LEU A 194 6.98 8.37 4.67
N GLY A 195 7.58 8.41 5.84
CA GLY A 195 8.92 8.89 6.08
C GLY A 195 9.98 7.84 5.69
N PRO A 196 11.20 7.95 6.24
CA PRO A 196 12.30 7.02 5.95
C PRO A 196 11.96 5.57 6.28
N GLY A 197 12.46 4.66 5.45
CA GLY A 197 12.41 3.23 5.71
C GLY A 197 13.41 2.76 6.76
N ALA A 198 13.14 1.62 7.35
CA ALA A 198 14.06 0.86 8.21
C ALA A 198 15.07 0.06 7.35
N GLN A 199 15.64 -1.02 7.90
CA GLN A 199 16.61 -1.85 7.16
C GLN A 199 15.97 -2.63 5.99
N ASP A 200 14.72 -3.04 6.15
CA ASP A 200 13.97 -3.75 5.13
C ASP A 200 13.37 -2.78 4.10
N SER A 201 12.89 -3.32 3.00
CA SER A 201 12.22 -2.51 1.98
C SER A 201 10.79 -2.20 2.36
N ILE A 202 10.37 -0.95 2.18
CA ILE A 202 8.95 -0.58 2.07
C ILE A 202 8.39 -1.32 0.85
N ARG A 203 7.33 -2.11 1.03
CA ARG A 203 6.73 -2.89 -0.05
C ARG A 203 5.25 -2.55 -0.19
N ILE A 204 4.87 -2.10 -1.38
CA ILE A 204 3.47 -1.86 -1.76
C ILE A 204 3.22 -2.70 -3.02
N VAL A 205 2.47 -3.78 -2.87
CA VAL A 205 2.37 -4.83 -3.89
C VAL A 205 0.93 -5.23 -4.15
N ARG A 206 0.50 -5.22 -5.39
CA ARG A 206 -0.85 -5.58 -5.86
C ARG A 206 -1.97 -4.82 -5.14
N CYS A 207 -1.72 -3.55 -4.86
CA CYS A 207 -2.70 -2.67 -4.23
C CYS A 207 -3.46 -1.86 -5.28
N THR A 208 -4.69 -1.51 -4.94
CA THR A 208 -5.48 -0.51 -5.70
C THR A 208 -5.62 0.74 -4.87
N ILE A 209 -5.18 1.87 -5.42
CA ILE A 209 -5.28 3.19 -4.81
C ILE A 209 -6.09 4.06 -5.76
N ASP A 210 -7.30 4.42 -5.34
CA ASP A 210 -8.25 5.20 -6.14
C ASP A 210 -8.85 6.29 -5.24
N ASP A 211 -8.61 7.55 -5.59
CA ASP A 211 -9.07 8.66 -4.77
C ASP A 211 -10.52 9.08 -5.11
N GLY A 212 -11.01 8.66 -6.26
CA GLY A 212 -12.32 9.10 -6.75
C GLY A 212 -12.26 10.54 -7.27
N ASP A 213 -12.90 11.49 -6.59
CA ASP A 213 -13.05 12.88 -7.06
C ASP A 213 -12.32 13.91 -6.17
N TYR A 214 -11.41 13.49 -5.28
CA TYR A 214 -10.73 14.36 -4.33
C TYR A 214 -9.27 14.63 -4.72
N THR A 215 -8.74 15.82 -4.36
CA THR A 215 -7.36 16.23 -4.70
C THR A 215 -6.31 15.68 -3.73
N ILE A 216 -6.28 14.38 -3.52
CA ILE A 216 -5.39 13.68 -2.61
C ILE A 216 -4.33 12.92 -3.40
N GLY A 217 -3.10 12.84 -2.91
CA GLY A 217 -2.04 12.06 -3.54
C GLY A 217 -2.22 10.56 -3.36
N GLY A 218 -1.68 9.76 -4.27
CA GLY A 218 -1.64 8.30 -4.13
C GLY A 218 -0.64 7.87 -3.06
N ILE A 219 0.63 7.79 -3.42
CA ILE A 219 1.72 7.36 -2.53
C ILE A 219 2.78 8.47 -2.47
N SER A 220 3.24 8.82 -1.28
CA SER A 220 4.44 9.62 -1.08
C SER A 220 5.39 8.95 -0.09
N ILE A 221 6.65 8.84 -0.47
CA ILE A 221 7.73 8.33 0.39
C ILE A 221 8.85 9.36 0.39
N ALA A 222 9.18 9.89 1.58
CA ALA A 222 10.12 10.98 1.69
C ALA A 222 11.13 10.79 2.82
N ASP A 223 12.42 10.92 2.52
CA ASP A 223 13.47 11.11 3.51
C ASP A 223 14.04 12.52 3.39
N LEU A 224 13.49 13.46 4.15
CA LEU A 224 13.89 14.88 4.14
C LEU A 224 15.04 15.18 5.09
N ILE A 225 15.47 14.22 5.90
CA ILE A 225 16.47 14.37 6.94
C ILE A 225 17.77 13.64 6.58
N GLY A 226 17.69 12.62 5.73
CA GLY A 226 18.83 11.80 5.34
C GLY A 226 19.26 10.79 6.44
N THR A 227 18.28 10.18 7.11
CA THR A 227 18.53 9.33 8.28
C THR A 227 18.99 7.91 7.96
N GLY A 228 19.01 7.52 6.69
CA GLY A 228 19.40 6.16 6.29
C GLY A 228 19.27 5.94 4.80
N ALA A 229 19.27 4.67 4.39
CA ALA A 229 19.02 4.25 3.02
C ALA A 229 17.65 3.59 2.94
N THR A 230 16.69 4.28 2.35
CA THR A 230 15.33 3.80 2.19
C THR A 230 15.19 3.00 0.89
N LYS A 231 14.81 1.75 1.00
CA LYS A 231 14.53 0.86 -0.13
C LYS A 231 13.03 0.74 -0.35
N ILE A 232 12.59 0.80 -1.60
CA ILE A 232 11.16 0.84 -1.94
C ILE A 232 10.89 -0.16 -3.06
N LEU A 233 9.85 -0.98 -2.90
CA LEU A 233 9.30 -1.81 -3.95
C LEU A 233 7.83 -1.45 -4.18
N LEU A 234 7.55 -0.87 -5.36
CA LEU A 234 6.20 -0.71 -5.88
C LEU A 234 5.99 -1.72 -7.00
N LYS A 235 5.09 -2.69 -6.80
CA LYS A 235 4.92 -3.76 -7.78
C LYS A 235 3.45 -4.11 -8.00
N ASP A 236 3.06 -4.17 -9.28
CA ASP A 236 1.74 -4.63 -9.74
C ASP A 236 0.57 -3.86 -9.09
N ASN A 237 0.75 -2.55 -8.84
CA ASN A 237 -0.27 -1.69 -8.24
C ASN A 237 -1.08 -0.95 -9.32
N ILE A 238 -2.31 -0.58 -8.99
CA ILE A 238 -3.15 0.34 -9.77
C ILE A 238 -3.32 1.62 -8.95
N ILE A 239 -2.72 2.72 -9.41
CA ILE A 239 -2.80 4.03 -8.76
C ILE A 239 -3.48 4.99 -9.73
N LYS A 240 -4.69 5.40 -9.42
CA LYS A 240 -5.49 6.19 -10.36
C LYS A 240 -6.37 7.23 -9.67
N ASN A 241 -6.79 8.23 -10.46
CA ASN A 241 -7.70 9.30 -10.01
C ASN A 241 -7.19 10.01 -8.76
N CYS A 242 -5.88 10.18 -8.64
CA CYS A 242 -5.24 10.89 -7.53
C CYS A 242 -4.73 12.25 -8.00
N ARG A 243 -4.37 13.11 -7.06
CA ARG A 243 -3.66 14.37 -7.34
C ARG A 243 -2.31 14.11 -8.00
N TYR A 244 -1.61 13.05 -7.62
CA TYR A 244 -0.43 12.45 -8.22
C TYR A 244 -0.39 10.97 -7.89
N GLY A 245 0.27 10.16 -8.72
CA GLY A 245 0.35 8.71 -8.47
C GLY A 245 1.37 8.38 -7.39
N TYR A 246 2.65 8.51 -7.71
CA TYR A 246 3.76 8.25 -6.80
C TYR A 246 4.70 9.46 -6.71
N ASN A 247 5.11 9.81 -5.50
CA ASN A 247 6.14 10.80 -5.22
C ASN A 247 7.24 10.21 -4.34
N GLN A 248 8.48 10.28 -4.82
CA GLN A 248 9.70 9.98 -4.08
C GLN A 248 10.46 11.27 -3.87
N GLN A 249 10.76 11.63 -2.63
CA GLN A 249 11.43 12.88 -2.36
C GLN A 249 12.45 12.77 -1.24
N GLY A 250 13.68 13.23 -1.47
CA GLY A 250 14.66 13.38 -0.39
C GLY A 250 16.01 12.75 -0.67
N TYR A 251 16.62 12.23 0.40
CA TYR A 251 17.98 11.70 0.42
C TYR A 251 17.98 10.16 0.45
N ASN A 252 18.95 9.53 -0.22
CA ASN A 252 19.24 8.09 -0.12
C ASN A 252 18.02 7.17 -0.36
N LEU A 253 17.12 7.54 -1.26
CA LEU A 253 15.95 6.73 -1.62
C LEU A 253 16.28 5.87 -2.85
N SER A 254 15.97 4.59 -2.79
CA SER A 254 16.15 3.66 -3.91
C SER A 254 14.87 2.87 -4.16
N SER A 255 14.22 3.12 -5.29
CA SER A 255 12.97 2.45 -5.66
C SER A 255 13.11 1.51 -6.84
N VAL A 256 12.33 0.42 -6.77
CA VAL A 256 12.05 -0.50 -7.85
C VAL A 256 10.55 -0.40 -8.13
N ILE A 257 10.19 0.09 -9.33
CA ILE A 257 8.82 0.40 -9.74
C ILE A 257 8.49 -0.47 -10.95
N ILE A 258 7.78 -1.57 -10.74
CA ILE A 258 7.57 -2.60 -11.76
C ILE A 258 6.10 -3.00 -11.88
N GLY A 259 5.58 -3.03 -13.12
CA GLY A 259 4.27 -3.60 -13.43
C GLY A 259 3.09 -2.77 -12.91
N ASN A 260 3.31 -1.50 -12.55
CA ASN A 260 2.25 -0.67 -12.01
C ASN A 260 1.50 0.07 -13.12
N GLN A 261 0.29 0.51 -12.78
CA GLN A 261 -0.54 1.38 -13.61
C GLN A 261 -0.74 2.73 -12.89
N PHE A 262 -0.25 3.82 -13.49
CA PHE A 262 -0.43 5.19 -13.03
C PHE A 262 -1.34 5.91 -14.03
N ILE A 263 -2.64 5.97 -13.72
CA ILE A 263 -3.66 6.37 -14.69
C ILE A 263 -4.49 7.53 -14.15
N ASN A 264 -4.64 8.60 -14.96
CA ASN A 264 -5.55 9.71 -14.64
C ASN A 264 -5.25 10.41 -13.31
N ASN A 265 -3.98 10.47 -12.90
CA ASN A 265 -3.58 11.17 -11.67
C ASN A 265 -3.40 12.67 -11.97
N LYS A 266 -4.52 13.38 -12.18
CA LYS A 266 -4.57 14.77 -12.58
C LYS A 266 -5.76 15.54 -11.99
N LEU A 267 -6.20 15.15 -10.81
CA LEU A 267 -7.31 15.84 -10.12
C LEU A 267 -6.94 17.26 -9.65
N GLU A 268 -5.66 17.54 -9.45
CA GLU A 268 -5.20 18.91 -9.23
C GLU A 268 -5.30 19.71 -10.52
N HIS A 269 -6.08 20.77 -10.50
CA HIS A 269 -6.27 21.59 -11.71
C HIS A 269 -5.03 22.40 -12.12
N ASN A 270 -4.16 22.70 -11.16
CA ASN A 270 -2.90 23.35 -11.45
C ASN A 270 -1.77 22.30 -11.59
N PRO A 271 -1.29 22.04 -12.82
CA PRO A 271 -0.28 21.01 -13.06
C PRO A 271 1.07 21.28 -12.34
N MET A 272 1.30 22.53 -11.87
CA MET A 272 2.49 22.87 -11.09
C MET A 272 2.40 22.41 -9.62
N ASN A 273 1.20 22.02 -9.15
CA ASN A 273 0.97 21.57 -7.77
C ASN A 273 0.82 20.03 -7.66
N GLY A 274 0.92 19.32 -8.78
CA GLY A 274 0.75 17.86 -8.81
C GLY A 274 0.46 17.34 -10.21
N GLY A 275 -0.04 16.12 -10.32
CA GLY A 275 -0.46 15.54 -11.59
C GLY A 275 0.56 14.65 -12.26
N SER A 276 1.70 14.37 -11.63
CA SER A 276 2.64 13.38 -12.15
C SER A 276 2.13 11.96 -11.89
N GLY A 277 2.22 11.07 -12.87
CA GLY A 277 2.11 9.64 -12.65
C GLY A 277 3.20 9.19 -11.68
N ILE A 278 4.45 9.51 -12.00
CA ILE A 278 5.63 9.28 -11.14
C ILE A 278 6.41 10.58 -11.01
N SER A 279 6.76 10.97 -9.77
CA SER A 279 7.66 12.10 -9.49
C SER A 279 8.84 11.63 -8.65
N ILE A 280 10.06 11.85 -9.15
CA ILE A 280 11.32 11.52 -8.47
C ILE A 280 12.08 12.82 -8.21
N TYR A 281 12.14 13.22 -6.94
CA TYR A 281 12.83 14.42 -6.51
C TYR A 281 14.03 14.06 -5.62
N GLY A 282 15.22 13.99 -6.21
CA GLY A 282 16.45 13.69 -5.50
C GLY A 282 17.04 14.93 -4.82
N MET A 283 17.41 14.80 -3.55
CA MET A 283 18.23 15.80 -2.84
C MET A 283 19.71 15.43 -2.81
N ASP A 284 20.05 14.23 -3.25
CA ASP A 284 21.42 13.75 -3.45
C ASP A 284 21.50 12.74 -4.61
N GLU A 285 22.72 12.42 -5.05
CA GLU A 285 23.00 11.46 -6.13
C GLU A 285 22.72 9.99 -5.77
N ASN A 286 22.41 9.70 -4.51
CA ASN A 286 22.01 8.34 -4.08
C ASN A 286 20.49 8.11 -4.24
N ASN A 287 19.77 9.11 -4.70
CA ASN A 287 18.35 8.97 -5.00
C ASN A 287 18.19 8.25 -6.35
N LYS A 288 17.61 7.05 -6.33
CA LYS A 288 17.55 6.15 -7.49
C LYS A 288 16.14 5.63 -7.75
N ALA A 289 15.83 5.45 -9.02
CA ALA A 289 14.59 4.79 -9.44
C ALA A 289 14.84 3.87 -10.65
N TYR A 290 14.52 2.59 -10.48
CA TYR A 290 14.50 1.58 -11.55
C TYR A 290 13.05 1.33 -11.93
N ILE A 291 12.67 1.62 -13.20
CA ILE A 291 11.27 1.71 -13.64
C ILE A 291 11.06 0.80 -14.86
N ARG A 292 10.28 -0.28 -14.71
CA ARG A 292 10.06 -1.30 -15.76
C ARG A 292 8.59 -1.75 -15.85
N ASN A 293 8.14 -2.02 -17.06
CA ASN A 293 6.85 -2.66 -17.32
C ASN A 293 5.64 -1.90 -16.74
N ASN A 294 5.68 -0.57 -16.63
CA ASN A 294 4.57 0.20 -16.08
C ASN A 294 3.72 0.83 -17.19
N VAL A 295 2.44 1.07 -16.89
CA VAL A 295 1.53 1.89 -17.70
C VAL A 295 1.40 3.26 -17.05
N ILE A 296 1.77 4.31 -17.75
CA ILE A 296 1.79 5.69 -17.24
C ILE A 296 1.05 6.57 -18.24
N THR A 297 -0.26 6.73 -18.04
CA THR A 297 -1.12 7.36 -19.05
C THR A 297 -2.13 8.32 -18.44
N ASN A 298 -2.48 9.34 -19.23
CA ASN A 298 -3.55 10.28 -18.88
C ASN A 298 -3.33 11.07 -17.58
N ASN A 299 -2.07 11.31 -17.20
CA ASN A 299 -1.69 12.19 -16.09
C ASN A 299 -1.45 13.61 -16.61
N HIS A 300 -1.23 14.64 -15.76
CA HIS A 300 -0.72 15.92 -16.24
C HIS A 300 0.73 15.81 -16.72
N TRP A 301 1.53 15.05 -15.99
CA TRP A 301 2.92 14.71 -16.31
C TRP A 301 3.04 13.19 -16.21
N GLY A 302 3.63 12.54 -17.18
CA GLY A 302 3.89 11.10 -17.09
C GLY A 302 4.90 10.82 -15.97
N ILE A 303 6.16 11.11 -16.25
CA ILE A 303 7.25 11.01 -15.28
C ILE A 303 7.92 12.37 -15.15
N THR A 304 8.15 12.83 -13.92
CA THR A 304 8.90 14.04 -13.62
C THR A 304 10.12 13.71 -12.79
N VAL A 305 11.31 14.11 -13.24
CA VAL A 305 12.58 13.93 -12.53
C VAL A 305 13.14 15.28 -12.16
N ILE A 306 13.45 15.50 -10.89
CA ILE A 306 13.84 16.81 -10.36
C ILE A 306 15.14 16.69 -9.57
N ASN A 307 16.06 17.62 -9.79
CA ASN A 307 17.37 17.70 -9.13
C ASN A 307 18.25 16.44 -9.31
N ALA A 308 18.93 16.02 -8.24
CA ALA A 308 19.88 14.93 -8.26
C ALA A 308 19.17 13.58 -8.07
N ALA A 309 18.73 12.98 -9.17
CA ALA A 309 18.14 11.65 -9.17
C ALA A 309 18.69 10.82 -10.32
N ASP A 310 19.13 9.60 -10.02
CA ASP A 310 19.57 8.58 -10.97
C ASP A 310 18.35 7.73 -11.37
N VAL A 311 17.80 7.98 -12.55
CA VAL A 311 16.57 7.33 -13.02
C VAL A 311 16.88 6.45 -14.22
N ASP A 312 16.60 5.18 -14.10
CA ASP A 312 16.75 4.17 -15.12
C ASP A 312 15.35 3.70 -15.61
N LEU A 313 14.99 4.12 -16.81
CA LEU A 313 13.76 3.73 -17.52
C LEU A 313 14.02 2.67 -18.59
N GLY A 314 15.24 2.17 -18.71
CA GLY A 314 15.65 1.13 -19.64
C GLY A 314 17.00 1.40 -20.28
N THR A 315 17.77 0.34 -20.50
CA THR A 315 19.08 0.33 -21.20
C THR A 315 19.01 -0.57 -22.42
N GLU A 316 20.06 -0.61 -23.25
CA GLU A 316 20.12 -1.50 -24.42
C GLU A 316 20.05 -2.99 -24.04
N ASP A 317 20.63 -3.35 -22.90
CA ASP A 317 20.65 -4.73 -22.39
C ASP A 317 19.43 -5.09 -21.55
N ASP A 318 18.67 -4.10 -21.08
CA ASP A 318 17.53 -4.25 -20.18
C ASP A 318 16.49 -3.19 -20.48
N TRP A 319 15.64 -3.46 -21.45
CA TRP A 319 14.62 -2.55 -21.94
C TRP A 319 13.60 -2.14 -20.87
N GLY A 320 13.10 -0.92 -20.98
CA GLY A 320 12.15 -0.37 -20.02
C GLY A 320 10.79 -1.05 -20.05
N HIS A 321 10.29 -1.36 -21.25
CA HIS A 321 8.96 -1.91 -21.50
C HIS A 321 7.84 -1.14 -20.79
N ASN A 322 8.05 0.15 -20.53
CA ASN A 322 6.98 0.99 -20.02
C ASN A 322 6.14 1.52 -21.19
N VAL A 323 4.84 1.66 -20.96
CA VAL A 323 3.90 2.35 -21.84
C VAL A 323 3.67 3.74 -21.29
N ILE A 324 4.22 4.76 -21.93
CA ILE A 324 4.21 6.14 -21.44
C ILE A 324 3.65 7.02 -22.54
N HIS A 325 2.37 7.40 -22.44
CA HIS A 325 1.77 8.25 -23.45
C HIS A 325 0.49 8.95 -22.97
N GLY A 326 0.12 10.00 -23.71
CA GLY A 326 -1.12 10.73 -23.45
C GLY A 326 -1.14 11.48 -22.13
N ASN A 327 0.03 11.74 -21.56
CA ASN A 327 0.18 12.58 -20.38
C ASN A 327 0.33 14.03 -20.82
N GLY A 328 -0.55 14.91 -20.32
CA GLY A 328 -0.49 16.29 -20.76
C GLY A 328 -1.50 17.20 -20.07
N HIS A 329 -1.33 18.49 -20.31
CA HIS A 329 -2.19 19.53 -19.75
C HIS A 329 -2.18 20.80 -20.61
N VAL A 330 -3.12 21.68 -20.33
CA VAL A 330 -3.16 23.02 -20.92
C VAL A 330 -2.13 23.90 -20.21
N TYR A 331 -1.23 24.50 -20.97
CA TYR A 331 -0.26 25.47 -20.48
C TYR A 331 -0.46 26.84 -21.12
N ASN A 332 0.28 27.86 -20.68
CA ASN A 332 0.14 29.24 -21.16
C ASN A 332 -1.29 29.81 -21.01
N TYR A 333 -1.92 29.65 -19.86
CA TYR A 333 -3.23 30.18 -19.53
C TYR A 333 -4.34 29.82 -20.55
N GLY A 334 -4.31 28.56 -21.01
CA GLY A 334 -5.33 28.04 -21.91
C GLY A 334 -5.05 28.26 -23.41
N ALA A 335 -3.86 28.74 -23.76
CA ALA A 335 -3.50 28.98 -25.17
C ALA A 335 -3.09 27.72 -25.93
N SER A 336 -2.50 26.72 -25.26
CA SER A 336 -1.95 25.51 -25.88
C SER A 336 -2.08 24.30 -24.96
N TYR A 337 -2.29 23.13 -25.56
CA TYR A 337 -2.19 21.85 -24.88
C TYR A 337 -0.82 21.24 -25.22
N GLY A 338 -0.10 20.78 -24.22
CA GLY A 338 1.18 20.08 -24.40
C GLY A 338 1.10 18.66 -23.84
N ILE A 339 1.84 17.77 -24.47
CA ILE A 339 2.07 16.40 -24.00
C ILE A 339 3.38 16.41 -23.22
N PHE A 340 3.40 15.77 -22.07
CA PHE A 340 4.54 15.72 -21.17
C PHE A 340 4.69 14.30 -20.62
N ASP A 341 5.13 13.41 -21.47
CA ASP A 341 5.30 11.99 -21.11
C ASP A 341 6.53 11.79 -20.21
N LEU A 342 7.62 12.54 -20.45
CA LEU A 342 8.78 12.59 -19.58
C LEU A 342 9.30 14.03 -19.48
N TYR A 343 9.43 14.52 -18.24
CA TYR A 343 10.05 15.80 -17.95
C TYR A 343 11.32 15.61 -17.09
N ASN A 344 12.48 15.71 -17.71
CA ASN A 344 13.76 15.71 -17.03
C ASN A 344 14.11 17.16 -16.57
N ASN A 345 13.64 17.54 -15.40
CA ASN A 345 13.99 18.81 -14.76
C ASN A 345 15.22 18.64 -13.84
N SER A 346 16.25 18.00 -14.38
CA SER A 346 17.54 17.79 -13.72
C SER A 346 18.70 17.98 -14.70
N ALA A 347 19.90 18.16 -14.20
CA ALA A 347 21.12 18.20 -15.02
C ALA A 347 21.70 16.80 -15.30
N TYR A 348 21.06 15.73 -14.83
CA TYR A 348 21.51 14.35 -14.98
C TYR A 348 20.85 13.69 -16.21
N ASP A 349 21.64 12.92 -16.92
CA ASP A 349 21.14 12.14 -18.07
C ASP A 349 20.22 11.00 -17.58
N ILE A 350 19.22 10.68 -18.38
CA ILE A 350 18.27 9.59 -18.11
C ILE A 350 18.37 8.56 -19.25
N THR A 351 18.48 7.28 -18.92
CA THR A 351 18.31 6.17 -19.85
C THR A 351 16.85 5.76 -19.90
N ALA A 352 16.27 5.73 -21.11
CA ALA A 352 14.85 5.45 -21.34
C ALA A 352 14.61 4.51 -22.55
N VAL A 353 15.56 3.62 -22.77
CA VAL A 353 15.56 2.70 -23.92
C VAL A 353 14.44 1.66 -23.80
N GLY A 354 13.82 1.32 -24.91
CA GLY A 354 12.85 0.23 -25.01
C GLY A 354 11.47 0.52 -24.41
N ASN A 355 11.09 1.80 -24.28
CA ASN A 355 9.74 2.20 -23.88
C ASN A 355 8.87 2.50 -25.10
N TYR A 356 7.55 2.34 -24.96
CA TYR A 356 6.56 2.77 -25.94
C TYR A 356 5.99 4.14 -25.55
N TRP A 357 6.01 5.08 -26.49
CA TRP A 357 5.64 6.48 -26.29
C TRP A 357 4.30 6.88 -26.92
N GLY A 358 3.48 5.87 -27.30
CA GLY A 358 2.19 6.09 -27.95
C GLY A 358 2.27 6.31 -29.47
N THR A 359 3.46 6.45 -30.01
CA THR A 359 3.75 6.66 -31.45
C THR A 359 5.06 5.96 -31.81
N ILE A 360 5.28 5.77 -33.13
CA ILE A 360 6.55 5.29 -33.70
C ILE A 360 7.29 6.39 -34.49
N ASP A 361 6.75 7.60 -34.47
CA ASP A 361 7.39 8.75 -35.08
C ASP A 361 8.37 9.38 -34.08
N GLU A 362 9.65 9.29 -34.36
CA GLU A 362 10.72 9.78 -33.49
C GLU A 362 10.60 11.29 -33.23
N GLN A 363 10.14 12.08 -34.23
CA GLN A 363 9.95 13.51 -34.04
C GLN A 363 8.78 13.79 -33.06
N GLU A 364 7.71 13.01 -33.16
CA GLU A 364 6.58 13.12 -32.23
C GLU A 364 6.97 12.69 -30.80
N ILE A 365 7.78 11.63 -30.66
CA ILE A 365 8.32 11.21 -29.36
C ILE A 365 9.15 12.32 -28.74
N GLU A 366 10.04 12.95 -29.53
CA GLU A 366 10.89 14.06 -29.08
C GLU A 366 10.05 15.22 -28.52
N GLU A 367 8.93 15.55 -29.17
CA GLU A 367 8.01 16.63 -28.71
C GLU A 367 7.30 16.29 -27.40
N HIS A 368 7.27 15.02 -26.95
CA HIS A 368 6.66 14.56 -25.71
C HIS A 368 7.65 14.52 -24.52
N ILE A 369 8.94 14.69 -24.81
CA ILE A 369 10.03 14.61 -23.83
C ILE A 369 10.64 15.98 -23.65
N THR A 370 10.68 16.49 -22.42
CA THR A 370 11.40 17.74 -22.11
C THR A 370 12.76 17.40 -21.51
N HIS A 371 13.84 17.83 -22.17
CA HIS A 371 15.22 17.53 -21.78
C HIS A 371 16.24 18.50 -22.39
N GLN A 372 17.50 18.11 -22.53
CA GLN A 372 18.62 18.94 -23.00
C GLN A 372 18.38 19.65 -24.34
N PHE A 373 17.57 19.09 -25.26
CA PHE A 373 17.28 19.74 -26.54
C PHE A 373 16.32 20.93 -26.41
N ASP A 374 15.48 20.97 -25.35
CA ASP A 374 14.62 22.10 -25.04
C ASP A 374 15.36 23.17 -24.21
N ASP A 375 16.18 22.72 -23.25
CA ASP A 375 16.99 23.58 -22.39
C ASP A 375 18.38 22.93 -22.16
N PRO A 376 19.48 23.54 -22.68
CA PRO A 376 20.85 23.01 -22.52
C PRO A 376 21.33 22.84 -21.07
N SER A 377 20.62 23.35 -20.08
CA SER A 377 20.93 23.15 -18.66
C SER A 377 20.40 21.81 -18.11
N LEU A 378 19.55 21.13 -18.87
CA LEU A 378 18.98 19.84 -18.51
C LEU A 378 19.86 18.69 -19.02
N GLY A 379 19.74 17.54 -18.38
CA GLY A 379 20.36 16.29 -18.82
C GLY A 379 19.67 15.71 -20.05
N LEU A 380 20.40 14.94 -20.83
CA LEU A 380 19.90 14.23 -22.00
C LEU A 380 18.97 13.09 -21.57
N VAL A 381 17.90 12.87 -22.31
CA VAL A 381 17.12 11.64 -22.24
C VAL A 381 17.49 10.75 -23.44
N ASN A 382 18.09 9.61 -23.17
CA ASN A 382 18.41 8.61 -24.19
C ASN A 382 17.26 7.60 -24.29
N TYR A 383 16.35 7.79 -25.25
CA TYR A 383 15.17 6.95 -25.45
C TYR A 383 15.26 6.01 -26.66
N ILE A 384 16.34 6.06 -27.41
CA ILE A 384 16.56 5.24 -28.63
C ILE A 384 17.47 4.05 -28.31
N PRO A 385 17.12 2.82 -28.75
CA PRO A 385 15.89 2.45 -29.46
C PRO A 385 14.65 2.44 -28.55
N PHE A 386 13.48 2.74 -29.12
CA PHE A 386 12.20 2.67 -28.43
C PHE A 386 11.37 1.46 -28.90
N SER A 387 10.35 1.07 -28.13
CA SER A 387 9.40 0.03 -28.50
C SER A 387 8.42 0.54 -29.56
N THR A 388 8.05 -0.33 -30.49
CA THR A 388 7.13 -0.01 -31.58
C THR A 388 5.68 -0.42 -31.29
N ASP A 389 5.44 -1.09 -30.20
CA ASP A 389 4.11 -1.52 -29.76
C ASP A 389 3.89 -1.25 -28.27
N ASP A 390 2.63 -1.19 -27.88
CA ASP A 390 2.16 -1.03 -26.52
C ASP A 390 2.11 -2.36 -25.76
N ALA A 391 2.64 -3.42 -26.36
CA ALA A 391 2.81 -4.67 -25.67
C ALA A 391 3.74 -4.44 -24.49
N ILE A 392 3.16 -4.19 -23.31
CA ILE A 392 3.77 -4.69 -22.10
C ILE A 392 4.00 -6.15 -22.43
N GLU A 393 5.28 -6.61 -22.49
CA GLU A 393 5.49 -8.03 -22.33
C GLU A 393 4.75 -8.40 -21.04
N GLU A 394 3.48 -8.80 -21.18
CA GLU A 394 2.93 -9.74 -20.24
C GLU A 394 3.97 -10.85 -20.26
N ALA A 395 4.82 -10.89 -19.21
CA ALA A 395 5.71 -12.02 -18.96
C ALA A 395 4.82 -13.20 -19.22
N GLU A 396 5.05 -13.94 -20.32
CA GLU A 396 4.10 -14.85 -20.96
C GLU A 396 3.20 -15.43 -19.89
N ASN A 397 2.14 -14.71 -19.60
CA ASN A 397 1.05 -15.20 -18.83
C ASN A 397 0.46 -16.19 -19.82
N THR A 398 1.09 -17.36 -19.93
CA THR A 398 0.38 -18.52 -20.42
C THR A 398 -0.78 -18.62 -19.47
N ALA A 399 -1.82 -17.83 -19.82
CA ALA A 399 -2.96 -17.60 -18.99
C ALA A 399 -3.59 -18.97 -18.84
N PHE A 400 -3.34 -19.57 -17.71
CA PHE A 400 -4.06 -20.77 -17.33
C PHE A 400 -5.24 -20.37 -16.47
N ASP A 401 -6.35 -21.01 -16.69
CA ASP A 401 -7.56 -20.79 -15.92
C ASP A 401 -7.69 -21.85 -14.84
N VAL A 402 -8.26 -21.46 -13.70
CA VAL A 402 -8.58 -22.37 -12.61
C VAL A 402 -10.03 -22.13 -12.18
N TRP A 403 -10.86 -23.17 -12.28
CA TRP A 403 -12.27 -23.10 -11.87
C TRP A 403 -12.83 -24.45 -11.41
N PRO A 404 -13.87 -24.45 -10.56
CA PRO A 404 -14.32 -23.32 -9.77
C PRO A 404 -13.30 -22.91 -8.73
N ASN A 405 -13.34 -21.65 -8.29
CA ASN A 405 -12.53 -21.15 -7.18
C ASN A 405 -13.35 -20.12 -6.39
N PRO A 406 -13.83 -20.43 -5.17
CA PRO A 406 -13.56 -21.66 -4.38
C PRO A 406 -14.08 -22.95 -5.00
N ALA A 407 -13.41 -24.05 -4.71
CA ALA A 407 -13.68 -25.39 -5.24
C ALA A 407 -14.20 -26.34 -4.16
N GLN A 408 -15.19 -27.14 -4.48
CA GLN A 408 -15.72 -28.18 -3.60
C GLN A 408 -14.91 -29.48 -3.77
N GLY A 409 -13.74 -29.55 -3.14
CA GLY A 409 -12.85 -30.72 -3.19
C GLY A 409 -12.17 -30.98 -4.54
N ARG A 410 -12.59 -30.30 -5.62
CA ARG A 410 -12.06 -30.50 -6.98
C ARG A 410 -12.15 -29.23 -7.83
N PHE A 411 -11.10 -28.94 -8.56
CA PHE A 411 -11.04 -27.83 -9.53
C PHE A 411 -10.40 -28.28 -10.86
N THR A 412 -10.59 -27.51 -11.90
CA THR A 412 -9.99 -27.73 -13.21
C THR A 412 -8.94 -26.66 -13.47
N VAL A 413 -7.79 -27.06 -13.94
CA VAL A 413 -6.76 -26.19 -14.48
C VAL A 413 -6.76 -26.35 -16.00
N ASN A 414 -6.78 -25.24 -16.74
CA ASN A 414 -6.66 -25.25 -18.19
C ASN A 414 -5.42 -24.44 -18.58
N GLY A 415 -4.38 -25.10 -19.02
CA GLY A 415 -3.10 -24.49 -19.36
C GLY A 415 -2.18 -25.46 -20.06
N GLN A 416 -0.98 -25.03 -20.39
CA GLN A 416 0.03 -25.84 -21.06
C GLN A 416 1.39 -25.66 -20.37
N GLY A 417 2.08 -26.78 -20.10
CA GLY A 417 3.40 -26.83 -19.47
C GLY A 417 3.44 -27.53 -18.11
N THR A 418 4.54 -27.37 -17.40
CA THR A 418 4.71 -27.97 -16.07
C THR A 418 3.91 -27.23 -15.02
N MET A 419 2.81 -27.85 -14.57
CA MET A 419 2.00 -27.36 -13.46
C MET A 419 2.60 -27.82 -12.13
N THR A 420 2.82 -26.89 -11.21
CA THR A 420 3.23 -27.16 -9.83
C THR A 420 2.20 -26.61 -8.86
N ILE A 421 1.77 -27.41 -7.91
CA ILE A 421 0.84 -27.01 -6.84
C ILE A 421 1.56 -27.08 -5.52
N THR A 422 1.52 -25.96 -4.76
CA THR A 422 2.11 -25.86 -3.43
C THR A 422 1.06 -25.49 -2.39
N ASN A 423 1.27 -25.89 -1.14
CA ASN A 423 0.47 -25.43 -0.02
C ASN A 423 0.98 -24.08 0.52
N THR A 424 0.34 -23.53 1.55
CA THR A 424 0.73 -22.26 2.19
C THR A 424 2.10 -22.28 2.87
N LEU A 425 2.66 -23.44 3.14
CA LEU A 425 4.01 -23.61 3.68
C LEU A 425 5.08 -23.69 2.59
N GLY A 426 4.70 -23.55 1.31
CA GLY A 426 5.61 -23.68 0.17
C GLY A 426 5.97 -25.12 -0.20
N GLN A 427 5.35 -26.12 0.43
CA GLN A 427 5.61 -27.52 0.11
C GLN A 427 4.89 -27.90 -1.18
N THR A 428 5.63 -28.51 -2.11
CA THR A 428 5.05 -29.02 -3.36
C THR A 428 4.16 -30.24 -3.09
N ILE A 429 2.89 -30.10 -3.47
CA ILE A 429 1.88 -31.14 -3.33
C ILE A 429 1.75 -31.97 -4.61
N LEU A 430 1.89 -31.33 -5.77
CA LEU A 430 1.77 -31.96 -7.07
C LEU A 430 2.66 -31.25 -8.08
N THR A 431 3.32 -32.01 -8.93
CA THR A 431 3.94 -31.50 -10.17
C THR A 431 3.49 -32.40 -11.32
N LYS A 432 3.00 -31.80 -12.41
CA LYS A 432 2.45 -32.53 -13.55
C LYS A 432 2.59 -31.73 -14.84
N GLU A 433 2.99 -32.35 -15.92
CA GLU A 433 2.86 -31.77 -17.27
C GLU A 433 1.38 -31.80 -17.69
N ILE A 434 0.89 -30.67 -18.18
CA ILE A 434 -0.48 -30.55 -18.69
C ILE A 434 -0.47 -29.91 -20.10
N ASP A 435 -1.42 -30.32 -20.93
CA ASP A 435 -1.69 -29.79 -22.24
C ASP A 435 -3.20 -29.64 -22.41
N GLY A 436 -3.75 -28.54 -21.91
CA GLY A 436 -5.18 -28.26 -21.87
C GLY A 436 -5.80 -28.46 -20.50
N LYS A 437 -7.01 -29.02 -20.43
CA LYS A 437 -7.81 -29.14 -19.20
C LYS A 437 -7.42 -30.34 -18.36
N GLU A 438 -7.04 -30.08 -17.12
CA GLU A 438 -6.73 -31.10 -16.12
C GLU A 438 -7.58 -30.92 -14.87
N SER A 439 -8.18 -32.00 -14.37
CA SER A 439 -9.03 -31.99 -13.17
C SER A 439 -8.25 -32.45 -11.95
N ILE A 440 -8.11 -31.58 -10.95
CA ILE A 440 -7.32 -31.79 -9.75
C ILE A 440 -8.24 -31.92 -8.55
N ALA A 441 -8.00 -32.96 -7.73
CA ALA A 441 -8.68 -33.15 -6.45
C ALA A 441 -7.67 -32.96 -5.31
N LEU A 442 -7.97 -32.05 -4.38
CA LEU A 442 -7.15 -31.79 -3.20
C LEU A 442 -8.04 -31.71 -1.95
N PRO A 443 -7.49 -32.02 -0.78
CA PRO A 443 -8.16 -31.75 0.48
C PRO A 443 -8.50 -30.28 0.67
N ARG A 444 -9.41 -30.00 1.59
CA ARG A 444 -9.72 -28.62 2.00
C ARG A 444 -8.43 -27.87 2.37
N GLY A 445 -8.23 -26.69 1.79
CA GLY A 445 -7.05 -25.90 2.02
C GLY A 445 -6.84 -24.79 1.00
N PHE A 446 -5.76 -24.03 1.19
CA PHE A 446 -5.28 -23.01 0.27
C PHE A 446 -4.08 -23.53 -0.49
N TYR A 447 -4.10 -23.35 -1.81
CA TYR A 447 -3.06 -23.82 -2.70
C TYR A 447 -2.64 -22.74 -3.68
N LEU A 448 -1.39 -22.79 -4.11
CA LEU A 448 -0.87 -22.00 -5.22
C LEU A 448 -0.61 -22.97 -6.39
N VAL A 449 -1.27 -22.72 -7.50
CA VAL A 449 -1.04 -23.41 -8.76
C VAL A 449 -0.14 -22.55 -9.62
N LYS A 450 0.99 -23.08 -10.06
CA LYS A 450 1.97 -22.38 -10.91
C LYS A 450 2.16 -23.15 -12.21
N ILE A 451 2.14 -22.43 -13.35
CA ILE A 451 2.54 -22.91 -14.67
C ILE A 451 3.43 -21.87 -15.31
N GLY A 452 4.66 -22.22 -15.66
CA GLY A 452 5.65 -21.25 -16.10
C GLY A 452 5.89 -20.16 -15.05
N ASN A 453 5.74 -18.91 -15.41
CA ASN A 453 5.84 -17.75 -14.50
C ASN A 453 4.51 -17.35 -13.87
N ALA A 454 3.39 -17.87 -14.36
CA ALA A 454 2.05 -17.54 -13.85
C ALA A 454 1.71 -18.34 -12.60
N THR A 455 1.06 -17.71 -11.62
CA THR A 455 0.58 -18.33 -10.39
C THR A 455 -0.87 -17.94 -10.14
N ARG A 456 -1.70 -18.91 -9.74
CA ARG A 456 -3.10 -18.69 -9.33
C ARG A 456 -3.32 -19.28 -7.94
N LYS A 457 -4.03 -18.54 -7.10
CA LYS A 457 -4.49 -19.04 -5.78
C LYS A 457 -5.76 -19.85 -5.97
N VAL A 458 -5.84 -21.00 -5.31
CA VAL A 458 -7.01 -21.89 -5.29
C VAL A 458 -7.43 -22.16 -3.86
N ILE A 459 -8.72 -21.99 -3.61
CA ILE A 459 -9.35 -22.31 -2.32
C ILE A 459 -10.15 -23.59 -2.55
N VAL A 460 -9.86 -24.62 -1.77
CA VAL A 460 -10.62 -25.88 -1.74
C VAL A 460 -11.39 -25.93 -0.42
N GLU A 461 -12.72 -26.01 -0.51
CA GLU A 461 -13.66 -26.09 0.62
C GLU A 461 -14.03 -27.54 0.99
#